data_998699a6e433a6bb9cee975a1db05719
#
_entry.id   998699a6e433a6bb9cee975a1db05719
#
_cell.length_a   1.000
_cell.length_b   1.000
_cell.length_c   1.000
_cell.angle_alpha   90.00
_cell.angle_beta   90.00
_cell.angle_gamma   90.00
#
_symmetry.space_group_name_H-M   'P 1'
#
loop_
_entity.id
_entity.type
_entity.pdbx_description
1 polymer ?
#
loop_
_entity_poly.entity_id
_entity_poly.type
_entity_poly.pdbx_seq_one_letter_code
_entity_poly.pdbx_strand_id
1 'polypeptide(L)'
;MKNYIFIETPLGKMTLTEENNYITNIAYGEITLEASCENETELLSQAKQQLAEYFNGERKEFNLPLKPSGTVFQLSVWKALTEIPYGKTASYKTIANKIHQPCAARAVGMANNKNPIVIAIPCHRVVGAKGIIKGYGGGVDKLKFLLKLENITDVEDFPIKW
;
A
#
# COMPACT_ATOMS: atom_id res chain seq x y z
N MET A 1 -18.90 -0.43 -14.14
CA MET A 1 -17.78 -0.05 -15.01
C MET A 1 -16.64 0.51 -14.19
N LYS A 2 -15.43 0.14 -14.56
CA LYS A 2 -14.23 0.66 -13.89
C LYS A 2 -13.78 1.94 -14.56
N ASN A 3 -13.46 2.93 -13.74
CA ASN A 3 -12.85 4.18 -14.19
C ASN A 3 -11.44 4.27 -13.63
N TYR A 4 -10.54 4.86 -14.40
CA TYR A 4 -9.17 5.01 -13.94
C TYR A 4 -8.59 6.33 -14.40
N ILE A 5 -7.52 6.76 -13.72
CA ILE A 5 -6.70 7.89 -14.13
C ILE A 5 -5.23 7.54 -13.87
N PHE A 6 -4.35 8.20 -14.61
CA PHE A 6 -2.92 8.19 -14.33
C PHE A 6 -2.57 9.48 -13.61
N ILE A 7 -1.70 9.40 -12.63
CA ILE A 7 -1.20 10.59 -11.92
C ILE A 7 0.33 10.55 -11.87
N GLU A 8 0.93 11.72 -11.80
CA GLU A 8 2.36 11.83 -11.57
C GLU A 8 2.63 12.03 -10.08
N THR A 9 3.61 11.32 -9.55
CA THR A 9 3.98 11.37 -8.14
C THR A 9 5.51 11.41 -8.02
N PRO A 10 6.03 11.72 -6.81
CA PRO A 10 7.48 11.60 -6.57
C PRO A 10 8.03 10.20 -6.84
N LEU A 11 7.17 9.18 -6.85
CA LEU A 11 7.54 7.80 -7.14
C LEU A 11 7.28 7.41 -8.60
N GLY A 12 7.04 8.40 -9.46
CA GLY A 12 6.71 8.17 -10.86
C GLY A 12 5.21 8.09 -11.10
N LYS A 13 4.85 7.62 -12.28
CA LYS A 13 3.43 7.54 -12.66
C LYS A 13 2.74 6.43 -11.87
N MET A 14 1.52 6.71 -11.46
CA MET A 14 0.68 5.75 -10.75
C MET A 14 -0.70 5.70 -11.40
N THR A 15 -1.37 4.57 -11.25
CA THR A 15 -2.73 4.36 -11.76
C THR A 15 -3.69 4.24 -10.59
N LEU A 16 -4.77 5.03 -10.63
CA LEU A 16 -5.85 4.96 -9.65
C LEU A 16 -7.09 4.42 -10.35
N THR A 17 -7.74 3.43 -9.76
CA THR A 17 -8.93 2.80 -10.34
C THR A 17 -10.07 2.79 -9.32
N GLU A 18 -11.27 3.09 -9.78
CA GLU A 18 -12.47 2.98 -8.96
C GLU A 18 -13.55 2.18 -9.68
N GLU A 19 -14.41 1.56 -8.91
CA GLU A 19 -15.59 0.84 -9.40
C GLU A 19 -16.68 0.96 -8.35
N ASN A 20 -17.89 1.33 -8.77
CA ASN A 20 -19.06 1.44 -7.88
C ASN A 20 -18.81 2.33 -6.67
N ASN A 21 -18.11 3.44 -6.84
CA ASN A 21 -17.75 4.40 -5.79
C ASN A 21 -16.81 3.84 -4.72
N TYR A 22 -16.00 2.84 -5.08
CA TYR A 22 -14.92 2.34 -4.23
C TYR A 22 -13.61 2.42 -4.98
N ILE A 23 -12.55 2.80 -4.28
CA ILE A 23 -11.20 2.67 -4.82
C ILE A 23 -10.84 1.18 -4.79
N THR A 24 -10.54 0.63 -5.94
CA THR A 24 -10.20 -0.79 -6.07
C THR A 24 -8.72 -1.03 -6.28
N ASN A 25 -8.01 -0.04 -6.83
CA ASN A 25 -6.58 -0.15 -7.12
C ASN A 25 -5.90 1.20 -6.99
N ILE A 26 -4.73 1.19 -6.38
CA ILE A 26 -3.72 2.24 -6.45
C ILE A 26 -2.43 1.48 -6.72
N ALA A 27 -1.86 1.67 -7.91
CA ALA A 27 -0.73 0.87 -8.36
C ALA A 27 0.39 1.75 -8.94
N TYR A 28 1.62 1.29 -8.79
CA TYR A 28 2.76 1.96 -9.41
C TYR A 28 2.77 1.67 -10.91
N GLY A 29 3.12 2.69 -11.70
CA GLY A 29 3.19 2.58 -13.15
C GLY A 29 1.85 2.77 -13.84
N GLU A 30 1.84 2.60 -15.16
CA GLU A 30 0.63 2.64 -15.97
C GLU A 30 0.06 1.24 -16.07
N ILE A 31 -1.12 1.03 -15.50
CA ILE A 31 -1.81 -0.24 -15.56
C ILE A 31 -3.18 -0.02 -16.15
N THR A 32 -3.51 -0.79 -17.20
CA THR A 32 -4.83 -0.75 -17.82
C THR A 32 -5.55 -2.05 -17.51
N LEU A 33 -6.71 -1.94 -16.86
CA LEU A 33 -7.54 -3.09 -16.52
C LEU A 33 -8.60 -3.29 -17.60
N GLU A 34 -8.98 -4.55 -17.82
CA GLU A 34 -10.04 -4.87 -18.77
C GLU A 34 -11.35 -4.19 -18.37
N ALA A 35 -12.15 -3.83 -19.36
CA ALA A 35 -13.44 -3.19 -19.17
C ALA A 35 -13.36 -1.92 -18.33
N SER A 36 -12.29 -1.14 -18.51
CA SER A 36 -12.08 0.13 -17.81
C SER A 36 -12.06 1.29 -18.79
N CYS A 37 -12.33 2.48 -18.27
CA CYS A 37 -12.40 3.71 -19.04
C CYS A 37 -11.59 4.79 -18.34
N GLU A 38 -10.78 5.52 -19.09
CA GLU A 38 -10.05 6.65 -18.54
C GLU A 38 -11.02 7.79 -18.31
N ASN A 39 -11.32 8.06 -17.06
CA ASN A 39 -12.31 9.06 -16.68
C ASN A 39 -12.10 9.47 -15.23
N GLU A 40 -11.81 10.74 -15.02
CA GLU A 40 -11.58 11.25 -13.66
C GLU A 40 -12.92 11.52 -12.98
N THR A 41 -13.41 10.53 -12.22
CA THR A 41 -14.61 10.67 -11.42
C THR A 41 -14.31 11.54 -10.19
N GLU A 42 -15.36 11.95 -9.47
CA GLU A 42 -15.18 12.71 -8.24
C GLU A 42 -14.34 11.94 -7.22
N LEU A 43 -14.60 10.64 -7.08
CA LEU A 43 -13.84 9.81 -6.15
C LEU A 43 -12.36 9.72 -6.55
N LEU A 44 -12.07 9.55 -7.84
CA LEU A 44 -10.68 9.53 -8.31
C LEU A 44 -10.01 10.89 -8.11
N SER A 45 -10.73 11.98 -8.28
CA SER A 45 -10.21 13.32 -7.95
C SER A 45 -9.85 13.44 -6.48
N GLN A 46 -10.70 12.94 -5.59
CA GLN A 46 -10.42 12.93 -4.15
C GLN A 46 -9.20 12.09 -3.83
N ALA A 47 -9.08 10.91 -4.44
CA ALA A 47 -7.93 10.04 -4.22
C ALA A 47 -6.63 10.70 -4.68
N LYS A 48 -6.67 11.32 -5.85
CA LYS A 48 -5.54 12.08 -6.39
C LYS A 48 -5.09 13.18 -5.44
N GLN A 49 -6.05 13.95 -4.93
CA GLN A 49 -5.77 15.04 -4.00
C GLN A 49 -5.17 14.50 -2.70
N GLN A 50 -5.75 13.45 -2.13
CA GLN A 50 -5.26 12.89 -0.88
C GLN A 50 -3.85 12.31 -1.02
N LEU A 51 -3.55 11.67 -2.16
CA LEU A 51 -2.20 11.19 -2.43
C LEU A 51 -1.21 12.35 -2.55
N ALA A 52 -1.59 13.43 -3.22
CA ALA A 52 -0.74 14.62 -3.32
C ALA A 52 -0.46 15.21 -1.94
N GLU A 53 -1.47 15.31 -1.09
CA GLU A 53 -1.32 15.78 0.29
C GLU A 53 -0.41 14.87 1.09
N TYR A 54 -0.55 13.55 0.92
CA TYR A 54 0.31 12.58 1.60
C TYR A 54 1.77 12.77 1.19
N PHE A 55 2.04 12.86 -0.10
CA PHE A 55 3.42 13.04 -0.60
C PHE A 55 4.02 14.38 -0.17
N ASN A 56 3.18 15.39 0.06
CA ASN A 56 3.65 16.69 0.56
C ASN A 56 3.81 16.75 2.08
N GLY A 57 3.54 15.64 2.78
CA GLY A 57 3.63 15.58 4.24
C GLY A 57 2.46 16.23 4.96
N GLU A 58 1.39 16.55 4.24
CA GLU A 58 0.23 17.24 4.80
C GLU A 58 -0.87 16.31 5.28
N ARG A 59 -0.86 15.05 4.84
CA ARG A 59 -1.90 14.08 5.18
C ARG A 59 -1.28 12.80 5.73
N LYS A 60 -1.82 12.34 6.85
CA LYS A 60 -1.35 11.12 7.51
C LYS A 60 -2.32 9.96 7.33
N GLU A 61 -3.59 10.22 7.15
CA GLU A 61 -4.64 9.21 7.02
C GLU A 61 -5.44 9.44 5.76
N PHE A 62 -5.83 8.35 5.09
CA PHE A 62 -6.68 8.43 3.92
C PHE A 62 -8.13 8.26 4.32
N ASN A 63 -8.99 9.10 3.73
CA ASN A 63 -10.44 9.02 3.93
C ASN A 63 -11.08 8.68 2.58
N LEU A 64 -10.93 7.42 2.17
CA LEU A 64 -11.42 6.91 0.89
C LEU A 64 -12.11 5.57 1.12
N PRO A 65 -13.22 5.31 0.43
CA PRO A 65 -13.83 3.99 0.47
C PRO A 65 -12.97 3.02 -0.33
N LEU A 66 -12.36 2.04 0.34
CA LEU A 66 -11.47 1.06 -0.27
C LEU A 66 -12.17 -0.28 -0.40
N LYS A 67 -12.02 -0.91 -1.56
CA LYS A 67 -12.56 -2.26 -1.77
C LYS A 67 -11.57 -3.09 -2.57
N PRO A 68 -10.53 -3.61 -1.90
CA PRO A 68 -9.60 -4.51 -2.57
C PRO A 68 -10.26 -5.84 -2.88
N SER A 69 -9.80 -6.49 -3.93
CA SER A 69 -10.26 -7.82 -4.31
C SER A 69 -9.14 -8.83 -4.08
N GLY A 70 -9.47 -9.94 -3.44
CA GLY A 70 -8.47 -10.97 -3.15
C GLY A 70 -9.10 -12.13 -2.40
N THR A 71 -8.26 -13.08 -1.99
CA THR A 71 -8.70 -14.22 -1.19
C THR A 71 -9.11 -13.77 0.22
N VAL A 72 -9.82 -14.63 0.93
CA VAL A 72 -10.20 -14.35 2.32
C VAL A 72 -8.97 -14.05 3.17
N PHE A 73 -7.89 -14.84 2.99
CA PHE A 73 -6.65 -14.61 3.71
C PHE A 73 -6.04 -13.24 3.37
N GLN A 74 -5.94 -12.93 2.07
CA GLN A 74 -5.40 -11.64 1.64
C GLN A 74 -6.20 -10.47 2.21
N LEU A 75 -7.53 -10.56 2.15
CA LEU A 75 -8.39 -9.50 2.68
C LEU A 75 -8.17 -9.30 4.18
N SER A 76 -7.99 -10.40 4.94
CA SER A 76 -7.71 -10.28 6.37
C SER A 76 -6.36 -9.62 6.64
N VAL A 77 -5.34 -9.95 5.85
CA VAL A 77 -4.02 -9.32 5.96
C VAL A 77 -4.13 -7.82 5.66
N TRP A 78 -4.74 -7.46 4.53
CA TRP A 78 -4.83 -6.05 4.13
C TRP A 78 -5.63 -5.23 5.12
N LYS A 79 -6.68 -5.81 5.71
CA LYS A 79 -7.42 -5.13 6.76
C LYS A 79 -6.54 -4.87 7.99
N ALA A 80 -5.75 -5.84 8.38
CA ALA A 80 -4.82 -5.68 9.50
C ALA A 80 -3.77 -4.59 9.21
N LEU A 81 -3.31 -4.48 7.95
CA LEU A 81 -2.36 -3.44 7.56
C LEU A 81 -2.92 -2.04 7.77
N THR A 82 -4.21 -1.85 7.51
CA THR A 82 -4.83 -0.53 7.66
C THR A 82 -4.80 -0.01 9.08
N GLU A 83 -4.56 -0.89 10.05
CA GLU A 83 -4.50 -0.52 11.46
C GLU A 83 -3.10 -0.10 11.92
N ILE A 84 -2.09 -0.20 11.06
CA ILE A 84 -0.75 0.28 11.37
C ILE A 84 -0.73 1.81 11.23
N PRO A 85 -0.48 2.55 12.32
CA PRO A 85 -0.54 4.01 12.26
C PRO A 85 0.57 4.60 11.40
N TYR A 86 0.31 5.80 10.90
CA TYR A 86 1.33 6.60 10.21
C TYR A 86 2.57 6.75 11.10
N GLY A 87 3.72 6.56 10.50
CA GLY A 87 4.99 6.71 11.22
C GLY A 87 5.37 5.51 12.09
N LYS A 88 4.61 4.42 12.02
CA LYS A 88 4.87 3.20 12.78
C LYS A 88 5.08 2.02 11.85
N THR A 89 5.72 0.98 12.36
CA THR A 89 5.92 -0.26 11.62
C THR A 89 5.37 -1.43 12.42
N ALA A 90 5.13 -2.54 11.71
CA ALA A 90 4.78 -3.80 12.32
C ALA A 90 5.60 -4.90 11.63
N SER A 91 5.84 -5.99 12.35
CA SER A 91 6.52 -7.14 11.74
C SER A 91 5.51 -8.06 11.07
N TYR A 92 6.00 -8.94 10.18
CA TYR A 92 5.15 -9.96 9.56
C TYR A 92 4.52 -10.85 10.62
N LYS A 93 5.26 -11.16 11.69
CA LYS A 93 4.76 -11.98 12.78
C LYS A 93 3.64 -11.26 13.54
N THR A 94 3.77 -9.96 13.76
CA THR A 94 2.72 -9.17 14.43
C THR A 94 1.44 -9.22 13.64
N ILE A 95 1.51 -9.08 12.32
CA ILE A 95 0.33 -9.16 11.45
C ILE A 95 -0.27 -10.57 11.49
N ALA A 96 0.59 -11.61 11.44
CA ALA A 96 0.13 -12.99 11.52
C ALA A 96 -0.61 -13.25 12.83
N ASN A 97 -0.11 -12.75 13.95
CA ASN A 97 -0.78 -12.88 15.24
C ASN A 97 -2.12 -12.15 15.25
N LYS A 98 -2.15 -10.97 14.62
CA LYS A 98 -3.36 -10.14 14.60
C LYS A 98 -4.50 -10.80 13.84
N ILE A 99 -4.20 -11.58 12.81
CA ILE A 99 -5.21 -12.32 12.05
C ILE A 99 -5.40 -13.73 12.59
N HIS A 100 -4.88 -14.03 13.78
CA HIS A 100 -5.04 -15.31 14.50
C HIS A 100 -4.42 -16.49 13.75
N GLN A 101 -3.33 -16.25 13.02
CA GLN A 101 -2.59 -17.29 12.30
C GLN A 101 -1.08 -17.11 12.56
N PRO A 102 -0.62 -17.41 13.78
CA PRO A 102 0.74 -17.06 14.21
C PRO A 102 1.86 -17.73 13.42
N CYS A 103 1.54 -18.82 12.72
CA CYS A 103 2.55 -19.53 11.90
C CYS A 103 2.56 -19.04 10.45
N ALA A 104 1.78 -18.02 10.10
CA ALA A 104 1.58 -17.61 8.72
C ALA A 104 2.43 -16.40 8.29
N ALA A 105 3.53 -16.09 8.98
CA ALA A 105 4.33 -14.90 8.67
C ALA A 105 4.79 -14.84 7.21
N ARG A 106 5.19 -15.98 6.64
CA ARG A 106 5.60 -16.03 5.23
C ARG A 106 4.43 -15.74 4.30
N ALA A 107 3.27 -16.32 4.58
CA ALA A 107 2.06 -16.08 3.77
C ALA A 107 1.60 -14.63 3.90
N VAL A 108 1.76 -14.03 5.08
CA VAL A 108 1.51 -12.60 5.30
C VAL A 108 2.42 -11.77 4.39
N GLY A 109 3.69 -12.12 4.30
CA GLY A 109 4.63 -11.43 3.41
C GLY A 109 4.21 -11.49 1.96
N MET A 110 3.74 -12.65 1.51
CA MET A 110 3.25 -12.82 0.14
C MET A 110 2.00 -11.96 -0.10
N ALA A 111 1.05 -11.97 0.82
CA ALA A 111 -0.16 -11.15 0.72
C ALA A 111 0.18 -9.66 0.75
N ASN A 112 1.15 -9.28 1.58
CA ASN A 112 1.63 -7.90 1.67
C ASN A 112 2.13 -7.41 0.31
N ASN A 113 2.87 -8.24 -0.41
CA ASN A 113 3.41 -7.89 -1.73
C ASN A 113 2.34 -7.89 -2.83
N LYS A 114 1.17 -8.45 -2.58
CA LYS A 114 0.05 -8.49 -3.53
C LYS A 114 -0.98 -7.39 -3.30
N ASN A 115 -0.70 -6.46 -2.40
CA ASN A 115 -1.61 -5.38 -2.05
C ASN A 115 -2.03 -4.59 -3.31
N PRO A 116 -3.32 -4.54 -3.64
CA PRO A 116 -3.77 -3.83 -4.83
C PRO A 116 -3.96 -2.33 -4.64
N ILE A 117 -3.91 -1.84 -3.39
CA ILE A 117 -4.14 -0.44 -3.08
C ILE A 117 -2.96 0.07 -2.24
N VAL A 118 -1.81 0.28 -2.91
CA VAL A 118 -0.60 0.68 -2.19
C VAL A 118 -0.78 2.04 -1.52
N ILE A 119 -0.04 2.28 -0.48
CA ILE A 119 -0.04 3.52 0.30
C ILE A 119 -1.28 3.67 1.18
N ALA A 120 -2.48 3.64 0.60
CA ALA A 120 -3.72 3.73 1.38
C ALA A 120 -3.90 2.48 2.27
N ILE A 121 -3.53 1.30 1.74
CA ILE A 121 -3.32 0.11 2.57
C ILE A 121 -1.81 0.03 2.77
N PRO A 122 -1.31 0.33 3.96
CA PRO A 122 0.11 0.66 4.14
C PRO A 122 1.03 -0.55 4.23
N CYS A 123 1.15 -1.29 3.14
CA CYS A 123 2.05 -2.44 3.08
C CYS A 123 3.52 -2.05 3.29
N HIS A 124 3.87 -0.80 3.05
CA HIS A 124 5.22 -0.29 3.29
C HIS A 124 5.56 -0.20 4.78
N ARG A 125 4.58 -0.31 5.68
CA ARG A 125 4.81 -0.26 7.14
C ARG A 125 5.09 -1.63 7.74
N VAL A 126 5.12 -2.69 6.94
CA VAL A 126 5.47 -4.01 7.41
C VAL A 126 6.94 -4.29 7.11
N VAL A 127 7.68 -4.62 8.15
CA VAL A 127 9.12 -4.86 8.06
C VAL A 127 9.45 -6.21 8.73
N GLY A 128 10.67 -6.70 8.50
CA GLY A 128 11.12 -7.92 9.16
C GLY A 128 11.37 -7.69 10.65
N ALA A 129 11.69 -8.77 11.36
CA ALA A 129 12.04 -8.69 12.76
C ALA A 129 13.17 -7.69 12.97
N LYS A 130 13.10 -6.93 14.08
CA LYS A 130 14.09 -5.90 14.43
C LYS A 130 14.15 -4.76 13.40
N GLY A 131 13.06 -4.52 12.67
CA GLY A 131 13.00 -3.41 11.72
C GLY A 131 13.76 -3.63 10.42
N ILE A 132 14.09 -4.87 10.08
CA ILE A 132 14.85 -5.16 8.86
C ILE A 132 13.95 -5.01 7.64
N ILE A 133 14.38 -4.20 6.68
CA ILE A 133 13.67 -4.00 5.41
C ILE A 133 13.91 -5.22 4.52
N LYS A 134 12.82 -5.84 4.11
CA LYS A 134 12.85 -6.94 3.13
C LYS A 134 12.29 -6.45 1.80
N GLY A 135 12.00 -7.36 0.88
CA GLY A 135 11.47 -7.00 -0.41
C GLY A 135 10.17 -6.20 -0.33
N TYR A 136 9.91 -5.41 -1.35
CA TYR A 136 8.70 -4.62 -1.48
C TYR A 136 8.22 -4.73 -2.93
N GLY A 137 6.92 -4.93 -3.14
CA GLY A 137 6.37 -5.15 -4.46
C GLY A 137 6.64 -4.03 -5.46
N GLY A 138 6.72 -2.79 -4.99
CA GLY A 138 7.03 -1.64 -5.83
C GLY A 138 8.52 -1.35 -5.99
N GLY A 139 9.38 -2.09 -5.29
CA GLY A 139 10.83 -1.87 -5.29
C GLY A 139 11.31 -1.20 -4.00
N VAL A 140 12.53 -1.54 -3.61
CA VAL A 140 13.10 -1.07 -2.34
C VAL A 140 13.27 0.44 -2.30
N ASP A 141 13.57 1.08 -3.44
CA ASP A 141 13.72 2.53 -3.49
C ASP A 141 12.42 3.24 -3.13
N LYS A 142 11.28 2.73 -3.61
CA LYS A 142 9.97 3.30 -3.27
C LYS A 142 9.65 3.08 -1.79
N LEU A 143 9.98 1.89 -1.28
CA LEU A 143 9.81 1.58 0.14
C LEU A 143 10.58 2.57 1.01
N LYS A 144 11.85 2.78 0.70
CA LYS A 144 12.69 3.70 1.46
C LYS A 144 12.17 5.13 1.40
N PHE A 145 11.68 5.55 0.24
CA PHE A 145 11.08 6.87 0.10
C PHE A 145 9.89 7.05 1.04
N LEU A 146 9.00 6.06 1.07
CA LEU A 146 7.80 6.12 1.90
C LEU A 146 8.14 6.11 3.40
N LEU A 147 9.09 5.27 3.80
CA LEU A 147 9.52 5.20 5.20
C LEU A 147 10.13 6.54 5.63
N LYS A 148 10.97 7.12 4.80
CA LYS A 148 11.57 8.41 5.09
C LYS A 148 10.54 9.52 5.14
N LEU A 149 9.58 9.50 4.24
CA LEU A 149 8.48 10.47 4.21
C LEU A 149 7.70 10.46 5.53
N GLU A 150 7.49 9.26 6.09
CA GLU A 150 6.77 9.11 7.34
C GLU A 150 7.67 9.24 8.58
N ASN A 151 8.93 9.63 8.39
CA ASN A 151 9.91 9.78 9.47
C ASN A 151 10.16 8.48 10.24
N ILE A 152 10.09 7.36 9.56
CA ILE A 152 10.40 6.06 10.16
C ILE A 152 11.89 5.83 10.04
N THR A 153 12.59 5.83 11.18
CA THR A 153 14.05 5.73 11.21
C THR A 153 14.56 4.49 11.94
N ASP A 154 13.65 3.71 12.54
CA ASP A 154 14.00 2.50 13.29
C ASP A 154 14.02 1.26 12.41
N VAL A 155 14.43 1.42 11.16
CA VAL A 155 14.52 0.34 10.18
C VAL A 155 15.92 0.31 9.58
N GLU A 156 16.35 -0.89 9.15
CA GLU A 156 17.65 -1.10 8.52
C GLU A 156 17.47 -1.86 7.22
N ASP A 157 18.36 -1.61 6.27
CA ASP A 157 18.41 -2.42 5.08
C ASP A 157 18.68 -3.87 5.46
N PHE A 158 18.04 -4.79 4.75
CA PHE A 158 18.34 -6.20 4.92
C PHE A 158 19.83 -6.39 4.64
N PRO A 159 20.61 -6.91 5.60
CA PRO A 159 22.06 -6.92 5.51
C PRO A 159 22.58 -8.00 4.58
N ILE A 160 22.00 -8.12 3.42
CA ILE A 160 22.47 -9.08 2.46
C ILE A 160 23.62 -8.47 1.68
N LYS A 161 24.68 -9.18 1.72
CA LYS A 161 25.84 -8.87 0.90
C LYS A 161 25.71 -9.64 -0.39
N TRP A 162 24.80 -9.22 -1.21
CA TRP A 162 24.63 -9.88 -2.48
C TRP A 162 25.70 -9.52 -3.45
#